data_e8a24a477a648717426561131c554011
#
_entry.id   e8a24a477a648717426561131c554011
#
_cell.length_a   1.000
_cell.length_b   1.000
_cell.length_c   1.000
_cell.angle_alpha   90.00
_cell.angle_beta   90.00
_cell.angle_gamma   90.00
#
_symmetry.space_group_name_H-M   'P 1'
#
loop_
_entity.id
_entity.type
_entity.pdbx_description
1 polymer ?
#
loop_
_entity_poly.entity_id
_entity_poly.type
_entity_poly.pdbx_seq_one_letter_code
_entity_poly.pdbx_strand_id
1 'polypeptide(L)'
;QGIPFIILGVKKTGVRRNFDLAHELGHLLLHRGVDFESLDKFNLQKKESEANKFASYLLLPEKRFKQAIYDLQIEKKLSNPDSYISLKKKFNVSIQAMEYRAFQLELLTKGQHEYFYRLIYKKKYKLIEPLDTDISVKRPTKVRSIFNVVFDNDLITIEQFLKTNKITLNFLSRLFYIEKSFFEKFISSEVNDFSKIIDIKDFKKSI
;
A
#
# COMPACT_ATOMS: atom_id res chain seq x y z
N GLN A 1 21.88 8.76 8.49
CA GLN A 1 20.93 7.72 8.05
C GLN A 1 19.57 8.37 7.82
N GLY A 2 19.06 8.32 6.56
CA GLY A 2 17.74 8.86 6.26
C GLY A 2 16.61 8.06 6.92
N ILE A 3 15.49 8.73 7.16
CA ILE A 3 14.26 8.07 7.62
C ILE A 3 13.59 7.46 6.40
N PRO A 4 13.29 6.15 6.40
CA PRO A 4 12.64 5.51 5.26
C PRO A 4 11.16 5.91 5.18
N PHE A 5 10.66 6.10 3.95
CA PHE A 5 9.27 6.39 3.67
C PHE A 5 8.74 5.39 2.64
N ILE A 6 7.49 4.95 2.81
CA ILE A 6 6.77 4.15 1.83
C ILE A 6 5.67 5.01 1.20
N ILE A 7 5.72 5.16 -0.14
CA ILE A 7 4.74 5.92 -0.91
C ILE A 7 3.86 4.95 -1.68
N LEU A 8 2.56 4.95 -1.40
CA LEU A 8 1.59 4.06 -2.04
C LEU A 8 0.75 4.78 -3.08
N GLY A 9 0.56 4.15 -4.23
CA GLY A 9 -0.32 4.64 -5.28
C GLY A 9 -1.78 4.79 -4.83
N VAL A 10 -2.46 5.86 -5.28
CA VAL A 10 -3.82 6.21 -4.83
C VAL A 10 -4.94 5.43 -5.52
N LYS A 11 -4.70 4.87 -6.70
CA LYS A 11 -5.73 4.24 -7.55
C LYS A 11 -5.96 2.75 -7.27
N LYS A 12 -5.32 2.18 -6.24
CA LYS A 12 -5.44 0.76 -5.91
C LYS A 12 -6.52 0.53 -4.84
N THR A 13 -7.16 -0.63 -4.87
CA THR A 13 -8.13 -1.06 -3.83
C THR A 13 -7.45 -1.23 -2.46
N GLY A 14 -8.22 -1.20 -1.38
CA GLY A 14 -7.70 -1.33 -0.01
C GLY A 14 -6.84 -2.59 0.18
N VAL A 15 -7.30 -3.73 -0.34
CA VAL A 15 -6.58 -5.01 -0.22
C VAL A 15 -5.25 -5.01 -0.98
N ARG A 16 -5.20 -4.37 -2.15
CA ARG A 16 -3.96 -4.26 -2.92
C ARG A 16 -2.97 -3.32 -2.25
N ARG A 17 -3.45 -2.22 -1.68
CA ARG A 17 -2.59 -1.30 -0.90
C ARG A 17 -2.00 -1.96 0.34
N ASN A 18 -2.75 -2.83 1.01
CA ASN A 18 -2.22 -3.59 2.14
C ASN A 18 -1.08 -4.51 1.71
N PHE A 19 -1.24 -5.19 0.57
CA PHE A 19 -0.18 -6.05 0.03
C PHE A 19 1.04 -5.24 -0.41
N ASP A 20 0.83 -4.15 -1.16
CA ASP A 20 1.92 -3.26 -1.58
C ASP A 20 2.69 -2.70 -0.36
N LEU A 21 1.98 -2.26 0.69
CA LEU A 21 2.62 -1.78 1.90
C LEU A 21 3.50 -2.85 2.56
N ALA A 22 3.00 -4.08 2.66
CA ALA A 22 3.75 -5.19 3.21
C ALA A 22 4.95 -5.58 2.31
N HIS A 23 4.79 -5.49 0.99
CA HIS A 23 5.85 -5.72 0.02
C HIS A 23 6.98 -4.68 0.16
N GLU A 24 6.65 -3.38 0.17
CA GLU A 24 7.63 -2.31 0.38
C GLU A 24 8.32 -2.41 1.75
N LEU A 25 7.57 -2.80 2.78
CA LEU A 25 8.17 -3.10 4.09
C LEU A 25 9.17 -4.27 3.99
N GLY A 26 8.86 -5.28 3.17
CA GLY A 26 9.78 -6.39 2.86
C GLY A 26 11.09 -5.88 2.27
N HIS A 27 11.06 -4.98 1.30
CA HIS A 27 12.26 -4.35 0.74
C HIS A 27 13.04 -3.58 1.81
N LEU A 28 12.38 -2.79 2.63
CA LEU A 28 13.04 -2.03 3.70
C LEU A 28 13.75 -2.91 4.73
N LEU A 29 13.21 -4.09 5.04
CA LEU A 29 13.75 -4.98 6.06
C LEU A 29 14.79 -5.96 5.51
N LEU A 30 14.54 -6.52 4.32
CA LEU A 30 15.37 -7.59 3.77
C LEU A 30 16.47 -7.09 2.81
N HIS A 31 16.25 -5.92 2.19
CA HIS A 31 17.11 -5.42 1.12
C HIS A 31 17.76 -4.08 1.46
N ARG A 32 17.89 -3.78 2.75
CA ARG A 32 18.53 -2.54 3.20
C ARG A 32 19.99 -2.49 2.73
N GLY A 33 20.32 -1.47 1.95
CA GLY A 33 21.67 -1.29 1.39
C GLY A 33 21.90 -2.00 0.05
N VAL A 34 20.86 -2.61 -0.54
CA VAL A 34 20.93 -3.13 -1.91
C VAL A 34 20.78 -1.95 -2.88
N ASP A 35 21.74 -1.81 -3.78
CA ASP A 35 21.63 -0.89 -4.91
C ASP A 35 20.83 -1.56 -6.03
N PHE A 36 19.54 -1.20 -6.13
CA PHE A 36 18.62 -1.78 -7.11
C PHE A 36 18.96 -1.37 -8.55
N GLU A 37 19.62 -0.23 -8.76
CA GLU A 37 19.99 0.24 -10.10
C GLU A 37 21.11 -0.60 -10.72
N SER A 38 21.96 -1.19 -9.87
CA SER A 38 23.07 -2.06 -10.31
C SER A 38 22.68 -3.51 -10.52
N LEU A 39 21.45 -3.91 -10.14
CA LEU A 39 21.03 -5.32 -10.25
C LEU A 39 20.70 -5.70 -11.69
N ASP A 40 21.18 -6.89 -12.10
CA ASP A 40 20.68 -7.53 -13.30
C ASP A 40 19.23 -8.01 -13.14
N LYS A 41 18.58 -8.33 -14.25
CA LYS A 41 17.18 -8.77 -14.28
C LYS A 41 16.87 -9.96 -13.39
N PHE A 42 17.79 -10.92 -13.29
CA PHE A 42 17.60 -12.14 -12.49
C PHE A 42 17.62 -11.80 -10.98
N ASN A 43 18.62 -11.03 -10.55
CA ASN A 43 18.74 -10.62 -9.17
C ASN A 43 17.60 -9.68 -8.74
N LEU A 44 17.15 -8.78 -9.63
CA LEU A 44 15.97 -7.95 -9.39
C LEU A 44 14.73 -8.82 -9.17
N GLN A 45 14.43 -9.79 -10.05
CA GLN A 45 13.30 -10.71 -9.89
C GLN A 45 13.38 -11.53 -8.60
N LYS A 46 14.59 -11.90 -8.17
CA LYS A 46 14.79 -12.59 -6.90
C LYS A 46 14.40 -11.71 -5.72
N LYS A 47 14.82 -10.42 -5.70
CA LYS A 47 14.45 -9.46 -4.65
C LYS A 47 12.95 -9.19 -4.61
N GLU A 48 12.31 -9.02 -5.75
CA GLU A 48 10.86 -8.90 -5.86
C GLU A 48 10.13 -10.14 -5.30
N SER A 49 10.63 -11.34 -5.60
CA SER A 49 10.09 -12.60 -5.07
C SER A 49 10.25 -12.70 -3.55
N GLU A 50 11.38 -12.27 -3.00
CA GLU A 50 11.64 -12.24 -1.56
C GLU A 50 10.67 -11.28 -0.84
N ALA A 51 10.46 -10.07 -1.38
CA ALA A 51 9.52 -9.09 -0.85
C ALA A 51 8.05 -9.58 -0.94
N ASN A 52 7.68 -10.24 -2.03
CA ASN A 52 6.35 -10.86 -2.19
C ASN A 52 6.12 -11.99 -1.17
N LYS A 53 7.14 -12.82 -0.91
CA LYS A 53 7.08 -13.87 0.13
C LYS A 53 6.91 -13.25 1.51
N PHE A 54 7.70 -12.22 1.82
CA PHE A 54 7.58 -11.50 3.09
C PHE A 54 6.15 -10.96 3.28
N ALA A 55 5.61 -10.26 2.29
CA ALA A 55 4.25 -9.72 2.33
C ALA A 55 3.20 -10.83 2.55
N SER A 56 3.34 -11.94 1.84
CA SER A 56 2.46 -13.10 1.98
C SER A 56 2.52 -13.70 3.39
N TYR A 57 3.71 -13.85 3.96
CA TYR A 57 3.88 -14.41 5.31
C TYR A 57 3.37 -13.47 6.41
N LEU A 58 3.60 -12.17 6.25
CA LEU A 58 3.14 -11.13 7.19
C LEU A 58 1.62 -11.05 7.22
N LEU A 59 0.98 -10.99 6.05
CA LEU A 59 -0.47 -10.79 5.94
C LEU A 59 -1.27 -12.08 6.13
N LEU A 60 -0.69 -13.24 5.79
CA LEU A 60 -1.32 -14.57 5.84
C LEU A 60 -0.45 -15.55 6.62
N PRO A 61 -0.27 -15.36 7.94
CA PRO A 61 0.48 -16.28 8.79
C PRO A 61 -0.12 -17.70 8.72
N GLU A 62 0.72 -18.70 8.49
CA GLU A 62 0.30 -20.07 8.16
C GLU A 62 -0.76 -20.63 9.11
N LYS A 63 -0.48 -20.62 10.42
CA LYS A 63 -1.41 -21.18 11.42
C LYS A 63 -2.79 -20.53 11.35
N ARG A 64 -2.84 -19.20 11.30
CA ARG A 64 -4.10 -18.43 11.24
C ARG A 64 -4.83 -18.64 9.93
N PHE A 65 -4.08 -18.74 8.82
CA PHE A 65 -4.68 -18.93 7.51
C PHE A 65 -5.24 -20.33 7.34
N LYS A 66 -4.49 -21.37 7.71
CA LYS A 66 -4.98 -22.78 7.72
C LYS A 66 -6.20 -22.96 8.62
N GLN A 67 -6.16 -22.38 9.84
CA GLN A 67 -7.30 -22.44 10.75
C GLN A 67 -8.56 -21.78 10.15
N ALA A 68 -8.41 -20.63 9.50
CA ALA A 68 -9.55 -19.96 8.88
C ALA A 68 -10.14 -20.74 7.69
N ILE A 69 -9.30 -21.43 6.92
CA ILE A 69 -9.75 -22.35 5.86
C ILE A 69 -10.55 -23.51 6.46
N TYR A 70 -10.03 -24.12 7.52
CA TYR A 70 -10.69 -25.21 8.23
C TYR A 70 -12.03 -24.78 8.84
N ASP A 71 -12.06 -23.65 9.56
CA ASP A 71 -13.29 -23.11 10.18
C ASP A 71 -14.42 -22.88 9.17
N LEU A 72 -14.08 -22.51 7.94
CA LEU A 72 -15.02 -22.27 6.86
C LEU A 72 -15.32 -23.53 6.02
N GLN A 73 -14.68 -24.65 6.30
CA GLN A 73 -14.84 -25.92 5.59
C GLN A 73 -14.68 -25.80 4.06
N ILE A 74 -13.67 -25.01 3.64
CA ILE A 74 -13.42 -24.73 2.22
C ILE A 74 -12.21 -25.47 1.63
N GLU A 75 -11.60 -26.40 2.36
CA GLU A 75 -10.36 -27.11 1.97
C GLU A 75 -10.50 -27.77 0.60
N LYS A 76 -11.66 -28.40 0.34
CA LYS A 76 -11.97 -29.07 -0.93
C LYS A 76 -12.36 -28.10 -2.07
N LYS A 77 -12.48 -26.81 -1.78
CA LYS A 77 -12.97 -25.78 -2.72
C LYS A 77 -11.96 -24.68 -2.99
N LEU A 78 -10.71 -24.84 -2.56
CA LEU A 78 -9.66 -23.82 -2.68
C LEU A 78 -9.29 -23.45 -4.13
N SER A 79 -9.61 -24.32 -5.09
CA SER A 79 -9.46 -24.00 -6.52
C SER A 79 -10.59 -23.11 -7.07
N ASN A 80 -11.62 -22.78 -6.26
CA ASN A 80 -12.68 -21.85 -6.65
C ASN A 80 -12.43 -20.46 -6.02
N PRO A 81 -12.31 -19.39 -6.81
CA PRO A 81 -12.11 -18.03 -6.30
C PRO A 81 -13.16 -17.57 -5.29
N ASP A 82 -14.42 -17.96 -5.47
CA ASP A 82 -15.52 -17.54 -4.58
C ASP A 82 -15.37 -18.06 -3.14
N SER A 83 -14.63 -19.16 -2.96
CA SER A 83 -14.38 -19.72 -1.63
C SER A 83 -13.56 -18.79 -0.73
N TYR A 84 -12.81 -17.88 -1.32
CA TYR A 84 -11.99 -16.91 -0.59
C TYR A 84 -12.72 -15.61 -0.21
N ILE A 85 -13.96 -15.40 -0.68
CA ILE A 85 -14.69 -14.14 -0.44
C ILE A 85 -14.86 -13.86 1.06
N SER A 86 -15.21 -14.87 1.85
CA SER A 86 -15.34 -14.73 3.31
C SER A 86 -14.01 -14.44 4.00
N LEU A 87 -12.92 -15.06 3.51
CA LEU A 87 -11.58 -14.83 4.03
C LEU A 87 -11.07 -13.42 3.72
N LYS A 88 -11.50 -12.83 2.59
CA LYS A 88 -11.09 -11.51 2.17
C LYS A 88 -11.42 -10.41 3.20
N LYS A 89 -12.60 -10.48 3.83
CA LYS A 89 -12.95 -9.57 4.94
C LYS A 89 -12.09 -9.80 6.19
N LYS A 90 -11.75 -11.05 6.49
CA LYS A 90 -10.97 -11.42 7.68
C LYS A 90 -9.52 -10.97 7.57
N PHE A 91 -8.90 -11.12 6.41
CA PHE A 91 -7.47 -10.86 6.19
C PHE A 91 -7.17 -9.53 5.50
N ASN A 92 -8.15 -8.90 4.86
CA ASN A 92 -7.97 -7.70 4.02
C ASN A 92 -6.88 -7.89 2.94
N VAL A 93 -6.89 -9.05 2.29
CA VAL A 93 -5.96 -9.47 1.24
C VAL A 93 -6.77 -9.92 0.02
N SER A 94 -6.22 -9.77 -1.17
CA SER A 94 -6.89 -10.17 -2.42
C SER A 94 -7.09 -11.68 -2.50
N ILE A 95 -8.14 -12.11 -3.21
CA ILE A 95 -8.45 -13.52 -3.47
C ILE A 95 -7.25 -14.21 -4.14
N GLN A 96 -6.62 -13.54 -5.11
CA GLN A 96 -5.45 -14.07 -5.82
C GLN A 96 -4.24 -14.25 -4.88
N ALA A 97 -3.98 -13.31 -3.97
CA ALA A 97 -2.87 -13.45 -3.02
C ALA A 97 -3.12 -14.54 -1.97
N MET A 98 -4.38 -14.73 -1.55
CA MET A 98 -4.75 -15.82 -0.63
C MET A 98 -4.61 -17.19 -1.29
N GLU A 99 -5.04 -17.34 -2.54
CA GLU A 99 -4.84 -18.58 -3.28
C GLU A 99 -3.36 -18.89 -3.50
N TYR A 100 -2.57 -17.89 -3.91
CA TYR A 100 -1.13 -18.08 -4.06
C TYR A 100 -0.47 -18.52 -2.73
N ARG A 101 -0.92 -17.98 -1.60
CA ARG A 101 -0.48 -18.44 -0.28
C ARG A 101 -0.91 -19.88 0.00
N ALA A 102 -2.13 -20.27 -0.33
CA ALA A 102 -2.60 -21.66 -0.19
C ALA A 102 -1.76 -22.61 -1.06
N PHE A 103 -1.39 -22.20 -2.27
CA PHE A 103 -0.50 -22.96 -3.13
C PHE A 103 0.91 -23.10 -2.54
N GLN A 104 1.49 -22.01 -1.99
CA GLN A 104 2.77 -22.05 -1.29
C GLN A 104 2.77 -22.97 -0.05
N LEU A 105 1.61 -23.13 0.58
CA LEU A 105 1.41 -24.00 1.73
C LEU A 105 1.06 -25.45 1.34
N GLU A 106 1.15 -25.78 0.03
CA GLU A 106 0.86 -27.10 -0.54
C GLU A 106 -0.59 -27.58 -0.30
N LEU A 107 -1.51 -26.63 -0.07
CA LEU A 107 -2.95 -26.91 0.06
C LEU A 107 -3.63 -27.09 -1.29
N LEU A 108 -2.95 -26.79 -2.39
CA LEU A 108 -3.40 -26.91 -3.77
C LEU A 108 -2.35 -27.63 -4.61
N THR A 109 -2.79 -28.50 -5.48
CA THR A 109 -1.94 -29.05 -6.55
C THR A 109 -1.73 -28.02 -7.64
N LYS A 110 -0.70 -28.22 -8.48
CA LYS A 110 -0.44 -27.35 -9.64
C LYS A 110 -1.65 -27.23 -10.57
N GLY A 111 -2.32 -28.36 -10.86
CA GLY A 111 -3.53 -28.34 -11.70
C GLY A 111 -4.69 -27.55 -11.10
N GLN A 112 -4.86 -27.59 -9.77
CA GLN A 112 -5.86 -26.79 -9.06
C GLN A 112 -5.53 -25.29 -9.09
N HIS A 113 -4.25 -24.94 -8.93
CA HIS A 113 -3.74 -23.57 -9.08
C HIS A 113 -3.99 -23.02 -10.50
N GLU A 114 -3.66 -23.78 -11.54
CA GLU A 114 -3.93 -23.37 -12.92
C GLU A 114 -5.44 -23.25 -13.21
N TYR A 115 -6.25 -24.15 -12.64
CA TYR A 115 -7.71 -24.08 -12.77
C TYR A 115 -8.29 -22.84 -12.11
N PHE A 116 -7.77 -22.46 -10.93
CA PHE A 116 -8.17 -21.24 -10.24
C PHE A 116 -7.97 -19.99 -11.14
N TYR A 117 -6.81 -19.85 -11.78
CA TYR A 117 -6.56 -18.69 -12.66
C TYR A 117 -7.46 -18.69 -13.91
N ARG A 118 -7.82 -19.85 -14.45
CA ARG A 118 -8.84 -19.91 -15.51
C ARG A 118 -10.20 -19.36 -15.03
N LEU A 119 -10.58 -19.66 -13.79
CA LEU A 119 -11.81 -19.12 -13.20
C LEU A 119 -11.70 -17.62 -12.90
N ILE A 120 -10.55 -17.12 -12.45
CA ILE A 120 -10.29 -15.68 -12.27
C ILE A 120 -10.54 -14.92 -13.58
N TYR A 121 -10.04 -15.42 -14.71
CA TYR A 121 -10.29 -14.82 -16.02
C TYR A 121 -11.77 -14.90 -16.39
N LYS A 122 -12.41 -16.06 -16.28
CA LYS A 122 -13.83 -16.27 -16.62
C LYS A 122 -14.74 -15.36 -15.79
N LYS A 123 -14.46 -15.18 -14.51
CA LYS A 123 -15.23 -14.32 -13.59
C LYS A 123 -14.87 -12.84 -13.66
N LYS A 124 -13.87 -12.46 -14.48
CA LYS A 124 -13.35 -11.09 -14.61
C LYS A 124 -12.78 -10.51 -13.30
N TYR A 125 -12.29 -11.37 -12.39
CA TYR A 125 -11.71 -10.98 -11.10
C TYR A 125 -10.25 -10.51 -11.19
N LYS A 126 -9.67 -10.45 -12.39
CA LYS A 126 -8.26 -10.07 -12.57
C LYS A 126 -7.94 -8.67 -12.03
N LEU A 127 -8.83 -7.70 -12.26
CA LEU A 127 -8.64 -6.30 -11.88
C LEU A 127 -9.46 -5.91 -10.65
N ILE A 128 -10.71 -6.33 -10.61
CA ILE A 128 -11.66 -6.03 -9.54
C ILE A 128 -12.22 -7.33 -9.04
N GLU A 129 -12.02 -7.60 -7.78
CA GLU A 129 -12.55 -8.78 -7.09
C GLU A 129 -13.78 -8.43 -6.26
N PRO A 130 -14.64 -9.41 -5.90
CA PRO A 130 -15.72 -9.19 -4.93
C PRO A 130 -15.20 -8.48 -3.67
N LEU A 131 -15.99 -7.57 -3.10
CA LEU A 131 -15.71 -6.81 -1.89
C LEU A 131 -14.55 -5.80 -1.99
N ASP A 132 -13.99 -5.54 -3.18
CA ASP A 132 -12.94 -4.53 -3.34
C ASP A 132 -13.41 -3.11 -2.98
N THR A 133 -14.69 -2.81 -3.22
CA THR A 133 -15.32 -1.54 -2.86
C THR A 133 -15.69 -1.44 -1.38
N ASP A 134 -15.94 -2.58 -0.73
CA ASP A 134 -16.39 -2.64 0.66
C ASP A 134 -15.24 -2.52 1.66
N ILE A 135 -14.03 -2.87 1.22
CA ILE A 135 -12.83 -2.79 2.06
C ILE A 135 -12.19 -1.42 1.89
N SER A 136 -12.45 -0.56 2.87
CA SER A 136 -11.96 0.82 2.84
C SER A 136 -10.42 0.89 2.85
N VAL A 137 -9.90 1.87 2.12
CA VAL A 137 -8.48 2.22 2.17
C VAL A 137 -8.18 2.85 3.53
N LYS A 138 -7.39 2.18 4.36
CA LYS A 138 -6.88 2.78 5.59
C LYS A 138 -5.83 3.85 5.24
N ARG A 139 -5.99 5.03 5.82
CA ARG A 139 -5.08 6.16 5.65
C ARG A 139 -4.18 6.30 6.87
N PRO A 140 -2.92 6.79 6.72
CA PRO A 140 -2.06 7.07 7.85
C PRO A 140 -2.66 8.17 8.72
N THR A 141 -2.92 7.89 9.99
CA THR A 141 -3.46 8.87 10.94
C THR A 141 -2.36 9.55 11.76
N LYS A 142 -1.26 8.86 12.01
CA LYS A 142 -0.12 9.37 12.80
C LYS A 142 0.51 10.63 12.20
N VAL A 143 0.55 10.75 10.87
CA VAL A 143 1.12 11.93 10.21
C VAL A 143 0.36 13.20 10.60
N ARG A 144 -0.98 13.14 10.67
CA ARG A 144 -1.81 14.26 11.13
C ARG A 144 -1.49 14.64 12.59
N SER A 145 -1.30 13.64 13.45
CA SER A 145 -0.92 13.87 14.85
C SER A 145 0.48 14.48 14.97
N ILE A 146 1.43 14.06 14.13
CA ILE A 146 2.77 14.65 14.09
C ILE A 146 2.69 16.14 13.67
N PHE A 147 1.93 16.47 12.62
CA PHE A 147 1.74 17.87 12.22
C PHE A 147 1.09 18.71 13.32
N ASN A 148 0.10 18.17 14.05
CA ASN A 148 -0.44 18.86 15.20
C ASN A 148 0.66 19.19 16.22
N VAL A 149 1.44 18.17 16.64
CA VAL A 149 2.52 18.38 17.62
C VAL A 149 3.55 19.40 17.13
N VAL A 150 3.94 19.32 15.87
CA VAL A 150 4.96 20.20 15.28
C VAL A 150 4.49 21.64 15.22
N PHE A 151 3.25 21.89 14.77
CA PHE A 151 2.72 23.23 14.56
C PHE A 151 2.07 23.81 15.83
N ASP A 152 1.42 23.00 16.68
CA ASP A 152 0.84 23.47 17.95
C ASP A 152 1.92 23.87 18.97
N ASN A 153 3.12 23.30 18.88
CA ASN A 153 4.27 23.65 19.74
C ASN A 153 5.27 24.61 19.08
N ASP A 154 4.92 25.24 17.98
CA ASP A 154 5.76 26.19 17.24
C ASP A 154 7.18 25.69 16.94
N LEU A 155 7.36 24.36 16.80
CA LEU A 155 8.67 23.79 16.46
C LEU A 155 9.14 24.27 15.07
N ILE A 156 8.20 24.50 14.17
CA ILE A 156 8.38 25.18 12.88
C ILE A 156 7.02 25.73 12.46
N THR A 157 6.97 26.90 11.84
CA THR A 157 5.69 27.39 11.30
C THR A 157 5.38 26.70 9.99
N ILE A 158 4.09 26.65 9.61
CA ILE A 158 3.69 26.01 8.35
C ILE A 158 4.31 26.70 7.13
N GLU A 159 4.44 28.02 7.18
CA GLU A 159 5.07 28.83 6.14
C GLU A 159 6.54 28.45 5.97
N GLN A 160 7.27 28.36 7.07
CA GLN A 160 8.68 27.92 7.06
C GLN A 160 8.79 26.49 6.53
N PHE A 161 7.89 25.58 6.94
CA PHE A 161 7.88 24.21 6.46
C PHE A 161 7.66 24.15 4.95
N LEU A 162 6.66 24.87 4.41
CA LEU A 162 6.36 24.90 2.98
C LEU A 162 7.51 25.52 2.19
N LYS A 163 8.09 26.63 2.66
CA LYS A 163 9.22 27.33 2.03
C LYS A 163 10.48 26.46 1.99
N THR A 164 10.85 25.86 3.12
CA THR A 164 12.06 25.03 3.24
C THR A 164 11.97 23.80 2.32
N ASN A 165 10.80 23.17 2.24
CA ASN A 165 10.60 21.99 1.41
C ASN A 165 10.20 22.32 -0.05
N LYS A 166 10.07 23.61 -0.40
CA LYS A 166 9.64 24.10 -1.73
C LYS A 166 8.35 23.42 -2.23
N ILE A 167 7.38 23.29 -1.35
CA ILE A 167 6.09 22.66 -1.64
C ILE A 167 4.93 23.61 -1.37
N THR A 168 3.78 23.36 -2.04
CA THR A 168 2.55 24.11 -1.81
C THR A 168 1.69 23.41 -0.76
N LEU A 169 0.80 24.18 -0.12
CA LEU A 169 -0.22 23.63 0.77
C LEU A 169 -1.10 22.59 0.07
N ASN A 170 -1.44 22.83 -1.20
CA ASN A 170 -2.16 21.86 -2.04
C ASN A 170 -1.43 20.54 -2.18
N PHE A 171 -0.15 20.60 -2.44
CA PHE A 171 0.68 19.41 -2.57
C PHE A 171 0.76 18.66 -1.24
N LEU A 172 0.98 19.36 -0.13
CA LEU A 172 1.05 18.79 1.22
C LEU A 172 -0.26 18.07 1.58
N SER A 173 -1.40 18.75 1.38
CA SER A 173 -2.74 18.20 1.61
C SER A 173 -2.97 16.92 0.80
N ARG A 174 -2.61 16.91 -0.49
CA ARG A 174 -2.77 15.75 -1.36
C ARG A 174 -1.81 14.60 -1.00
N LEU A 175 -0.57 14.91 -0.66
CA LEU A 175 0.45 13.92 -0.32
C LEU A 175 0.06 13.10 0.91
N PHE A 176 -0.43 13.77 1.95
CA PHE A 176 -0.78 13.12 3.20
C PHE A 176 -2.28 12.83 3.37
N TYR A 177 -3.10 13.18 2.38
CA TYR A 177 -4.58 13.04 2.45
C TYR A 177 -5.18 13.72 3.67
N ILE A 178 -4.68 14.89 4.01
CA ILE A 178 -5.17 15.72 5.10
C ILE A 178 -5.83 16.94 4.46
N GLU A 179 -7.05 17.29 4.89
CA GLU A 179 -7.82 18.42 4.37
C GLU A 179 -7.02 19.72 4.53
N LYS A 180 -7.10 20.62 3.55
CA LYS A 180 -6.43 21.92 3.62
C LYS A 180 -6.79 22.70 4.88
N SER A 181 -8.06 22.68 5.27
CA SER A 181 -8.57 23.34 6.47
C SER A 181 -7.84 22.94 7.74
N PHE A 182 -7.27 21.72 7.77
CA PHE A 182 -6.41 21.29 8.87
C PHE A 182 -5.13 22.12 8.96
N PHE A 183 -4.54 22.44 7.84
CA PHE A 183 -3.28 23.21 7.79
C PHE A 183 -3.53 24.73 7.87
N GLU A 184 -4.65 25.19 7.33
CA GLU A 184 -5.03 26.61 7.30
C GLU A 184 -5.18 27.20 8.71
N LYS A 185 -5.55 26.36 9.70
CA LYS A 185 -5.62 26.78 11.11
C LYS A 185 -4.27 27.20 11.71
N PHE A 186 -3.15 26.77 11.11
CA PHE A 186 -1.80 27.10 11.54
C PHE A 186 -1.16 28.24 10.74
N ILE A 187 -1.86 28.78 9.73
CA ILE A 187 -1.38 29.90 8.95
C ILE A 187 -1.67 31.17 9.75
N SER A 188 -0.63 31.95 10.05
CA SER A 188 -0.81 33.25 10.68
C SER A 188 -1.55 34.20 9.74
N SER A 189 -2.52 34.95 10.27
CA SER A 189 -3.39 35.88 9.52
C SER A 189 -2.64 37.05 8.84
N GLU A 190 -1.33 37.15 9.05
CA GLU A 190 -0.53 38.27 8.54
C GLU A 190 0.12 38.05 7.16
N VAL A 191 0.01 36.83 6.55
CA VAL A 191 0.69 36.52 5.26
C VAL A 191 -0.30 36.03 4.22
N ASN A 192 -0.91 36.96 3.51
CA ASN A 192 -1.83 36.67 2.39
C ASN A 192 -1.17 36.61 1.00
N ASP A 193 0.12 36.25 0.87
CA ASP A 193 0.77 36.20 -0.46
C ASP A 193 1.51 34.87 -0.74
N PHE A 194 0.73 33.77 -0.84
CA PHE A 194 1.25 32.48 -1.30
C PHE A 194 1.06 32.22 -2.81
N SER A 195 0.64 33.22 -3.58
CA SER A 195 0.35 33.08 -5.02
C SER A 195 1.60 32.88 -5.90
N LYS A 196 2.79 33.01 -5.35
CA LYS A 196 4.08 32.94 -6.11
C LYS A 196 4.88 31.67 -5.93
N ILE A 197 4.34 30.60 -5.31
CA ILE A 197 5.04 29.32 -5.22
C ILE A 197 4.69 28.50 -6.46
N ILE A 198 5.68 28.27 -7.31
CA ILE A 198 5.61 27.59 -8.61
C ILE A 198 4.95 26.23 -8.49
N ASP A 199 3.90 25.96 -9.28
CA ASP A 199 3.30 24.63 -9.42
C ASP A 199 4.28 23.73 -10.19
N ILE A 200 4.42 22.47 -9.76
CA ILE A 200 5.28 21.47 -10.42
C ILE A 200 5.01 21.32 -11.94
N LYS A 201 3.86 21.76 -12.40
CA LYS A 201 3.53 21.84 -13.85
C LYS A 201 4.43 22.81 -14.62
N ASP A 202 4.97 23.80 -13.97
CA ASP A 202 5.83 24.81 -14.62
C ASP A 202 7.27 24.33 -14.79
N PHE A 203 7.70 23.33 -14.02
CA PHE A 203 9.03 22.71 -14.16
C PHE A 203 9.18 21.84 -15.42
N LYS A 204 8.07 21.36 -16.01
CA LYS A 204 8.11 20.54 -17.24
C LYS A 204 8.24 21.33 -18.54
N LYS A 205 8.23 22.66 -18.49
CA LYS A 205 8.35 23.52 -19.69
C LYS A 205 9.76 24.08 -19.89
N SER A 206 10.72 23.72 -19.03
CA SER A 206 12.08 24.27 -19.06
C SER A 206 13.18 23.22 -19.26
N ILE A 207 12.83 22.01 -19.76
CA ILE A 207 13.79 20.97 -20.18
C ILE A 207 13.47 20.58 -21.61
#